data_a67f21aea9be9fd54202c8952afbb767
#
_entry.id   a67f21aea9be9fd54202c8952afbb767
#
_cell.length_a   1.000
_cell.length_b   1.000
_cell.length_c   1.000
_cell.angle_alpha   90.00
_cell.angle_beta   90.00
_cell.angle_gamma   90.00
#
_symmetry.space_group_name_H-M   'P 1'
#
loop_
_entity.id
_entity.type
_entity.pdbx_description
1 polymer ?
#
loop_
_entity_poly.entity_id
_entity_poly.type
_entity_poly.pdbx_seq_one_letter_code
_entity_poly.pdbx_strand_id
1 'polypeptide(L)'
;GAGIAERTAYCLKNGVNPSGSRLSFCEFHADLHCRKNRYTFVPGRKAGITTLLLKEINNNGKKLSFTYDAVGNIVTISENGVQKVKYMYNALSELTRVDSAWENKSITYTYDAGMNMTSRKEYSYTTGTLGNAVKTDLLTYRASGWKDQLISYNGSSISYDAVGNITAYQGRTLTWYRGSLLQSLTLNGKKAVYHYDSEGYRVQWKDLNGISHKNYWCGNKLMGTKYGDVLVQFVYGADKSPLMLKKGEKEYYYLYNSQNDV
;
A
#
# COMPACT_ATOMS: atom_id res chain seq x y z
N GLY A 1 -37.43 16.23 15.77
CA GLY A 1 -36.34 15.39 16.16
C GLY A 1 -35.42 15.19 14.97
N ALA A 2 -34.28 15.89 14.90
CA ALA A 2 -33.30 15.68 13.86
C ALA A 2 -32.53 14.39 14.19
N GLY A 3 -32.67 13.38 13.32
CA GLY A 3 -31.90 12.16 13.39
C GLY A 3 -30.42 12.47 13.13
N ILE A 4 -29.57 12.15 14.10
CA ILE A 4 -28.12 12.21 13.94
C ILE A 4 -27.75 11.03 13.04
N ALA A 5 -27.34 11.33 11.80
CA ALA A 5 -26.77 10.33 10.91
C ALA A 5 -25.40 9.92 11.47
N GLU A 6 -25.26 8.66 11.88
CA GLU A 6 -23.97 8.08 12.23
C GLU A 6 -23.07 8.09 10.99
N ARG A 7 -22.02 8.90 11.03
CA ARG A 7 -20.99 8.97 10.00
C ARG A 7 -19.80 8.13 10.43
N THR A 8 -19.60 6.99 9.79
CA THR A 8 -18.45 6.13 10.02
C THR A 8 -17.36 6.50 9.03
N ALA A 9 -16.23 6.98 9.52
CA ALA A 9 -15.06 7.27 8.71
C ALA A 9 -14.07 6.09 8.80
N TYR A 10 -13.55 5.65 7.67
CA TYR A 10 -12.49 4.64 7.61
C TYR A 10 -11.14 5.32 7.39
N CYS A 11 -10.19 5.04 8.24
CA CYS A 11 -8.80 5.42 8.05
C CYS A 11 -8.05 4.23 7.44
N LEU A 12 -7.57 4.38 6.21
CA LEU A 12 -6.63 3.45 5.62
C LEU A 12 -5.25 3.77 6.20
N LYS A 13 -4.76 2.92 7.10
CA LYS A 13 -3.36 2.99 7.54
C LYS A 13 -2.47 2.41 6.44
N ASN A 14 -1.92 3.26 5.60
CA ASN A 14 -0.77 2.91 4.78
C ASN A 14 0.49 3.25 5.57
N GLY A 15 1.12 2.24 6.18
CA GLY A 15 2.55 2.28 6.34
C GLY A 15 3.14 2.12 4.94
N VAL A 16 3.79 3.13 4.42
CA VAL A 16 4.51 3.05 3.15
C VAL A 16 5.59 2.00 3.32
N ASN A 17 5.37 0.86 2.71
CA ASN A 17 6.40 -0.13 2.50
C ASN A 17 6.55 -0.28 0.99
N PRO A 18 7.75 -0.16 0.43
CA PRO A 18 7.97 -0.32 -1.01
C PRO A 18 7.62 -1.72 -1.52
N SER A 19 7.23 -2.64 -0.66
CA SER A 19 6.88 -3.99 -1.06
C SER A 19 5.73 -4.56 -0.22
N GLY A 20 4.53 -4.57 -0.78
CA GLY A 20 3.43 -5.44 -0.37
C GLY A 20 2.42 -4.85 0.60
N SER A 21 1.39 -4.27 0.05
CA SER A 21 0.18 -3.79 0.71
C SER A 21 -0.55 -4.87 1.51
N ARG A 22 -0.74 -4.65 2.81
CA ARG A 22 -1.91 -5.12 3.53
C ARG A 22 -2.75 -3.91 3.92
N LEU A 23 -3.93 -3.82 3.33
CA LEU A 23 -4.98 -2.90 3.75
C LEU A 23 -5.57 -3.44 5.06
N SER A 24 -5.34 -2.78 6.17
CA SER A 24 -6.09 -3.02 7.41
C SER A 24 -7.09 -1.88 7.59
N PHE A 25 -8.35 -2.23 7.69
CA PHE A 25 -9.43 -1.29 8.00
C PHE A 25 -9.52 -1.12 9.51
N CYS A 26 -9.44 0.12 9.99
CA CYS A 26 -9.79 0.46 11.36
C CYS A 26 -11.09 1.27 11.35
N GLU A 27 -12.09 0.81 12.10
CA GLU A 27 -13.28 1.61 12.38
C GLU A 27 -12.95 2.67 13.43
N PHE A 28 -13.16 3.94 13.09
CA PHE A 28 -13.14 5.04 14.04
C PHE A 28 -14.53 5.66 14.12
N HIS A 29 -15.06 5.74 15.33
CA HIS A 29 -16.17 6.64 15.64
C HIS A 29 -15.59 8.05 15.69
N ALA A 30 -15.90 8.87 14.69
CA ALA A 30 -15.45 10.24 14.64
C ALA A 30 -16.56 11.16 15.14
N ASP A 31 -16.38 11.72 16.31
CA ASP A 31 -17.00 13.00 16.66
C ASP A 31 -16.44 14.06 15.70
N LEU A 32 -17.29 14.54 14.80
CA LEU A 32 -16.97 15.50 13.75
C LEU A 32 -16.72 16.90 14.32
N HIS A 33 -15.54 17.10 14.88
CA HIS A 33 -14.92 18.43 14.89
C HIS A 33 -13.70 18.36 13.98
N CYS A 34 -13.84 18.85 12.77
CA CYS A 34 -12.74 19.06 11.83
C CYS A 34 -11.78 20.10 12.44
N ARG A 35 -10.89 19.64 13.31
CA ARG A 35 -9.82 20.47 13.88
C ARG A 35 -8.65 20.44 12.91
N LYS A 36 -8.19 21.61 12.51
CA LYS A 36 -7.04 21.81 11.63
C LYS A 36 -5.84 21.04 12.16
N ASN A 37 -5.36 20.05 11.42
CA ASN A 37 -4.08 19.40 11.67
C ASN A 37 -2.99 20.47 11.62
N ARG A 38 -2.16 20.56 12.65
CA ARG A 38 -1.04 21.49 12.66
C ARG A 38 0.22 20.71 12.27
N TYR A 39 0.77 21.06 11.11
CA TYR A 39 2.03 20.50 10.61
C TYR A 39 3.19 21.43 10.98
N THR A 40 4.27 20.87 11.50
CA THR A 40 5.50 21.62 11.78
C THR A 40 6.62 21.06 10.92
N PHE A 41 7.18 21.91 10.06
CA PHE A 41 8.31 21.57 9.19
C PHE A 41 9.61 22.12 9.78
N VAL A 42 10.71 21.37 9.64
CA VAL A 42 12.05 21.84 9.98
C VAL A 42 12.80 22.13 8.69
N PRO A 43 13.42 23.30 8.54
CA PRO A 43 14.37 23.50 7.48
C PRO A 43 15.58 22.58 7.69
N GLY A 44 15.76 21.58 6.82
CA GLY A 44 16.98 20.79 6.76
C GLY A 44 18.08 21.63 6.08
N ARG A 45 19.27 21.72 6.67
CA ARG A 45 20.43 22.33 6.01
C ARG A 45 21.30 21.24 5.41
N LYS A 46 21.39 21.20 4.09
CA LYS A 46 22.38 20.44 3.36
C LYS A 46 23.07 21.38 2.37
N ALA A 47 24.34 21.67 2.58
CA ALA A 47 25.20 22.41 1.63
C ALA A 47 24.54 23.64 0.98
N GLY A 48 23.92 24.53 1.77
CA GLY A 48 23.31 25.78 1.29
C GLY A 48 21.88 25.64 0.73
N ILE A 49 21.29 24.46 0.72
CA ILE A 49 19.91 24.21 0.29
C ILE A 49 19.04 23.96 1.52
N THR A 50 17.99 24.76 1.70
CA THR A 50 16.99 24.54 2.73
C THR A 50 15.98 23.51 2.23
N THR A 51 15.97 22.31 2.80
CA THR A 51 14.93 21.30 2.54
C THR A 51 13.89 21.37 3.64
N LEU A 52 12.61 21.34 3.26
CA LEU A 52 11.51 21.27 4.21
C LEU A 52 11.24 19.79 4.54
N LEU A 53 11.73 19.33 5.70
CA LEU A 53 11.42 18.00 6.22
C LEU A 53 10.35 18.13 7.30
N LEU A 54 9.33 17.26 7.24
CA LEU A 54 8.23 17.24 8.19
C LEU A 54 8.74 16.82 9.58
N LYS A 55 8.76 17.72 10.55
CA LYS A 55 9.23 17.44 11.91
C LYS A 55 8.15 16.81 12.79
N GLU A 56 6.96 17.34 12.73
CA GLU A 56 5.87 16.95 13.63
C GLU A 56 4.52 17.09 12.95
N ILE A 57 3.63 16.14 13.22
CA ILE A 57 2.20 16.22 12.96
C ILE A 57 1.51 16.24 14.32
N ASN A 58 0.67 17.25 14.59
CA ASN A 58 -0.16 17.29 15.77
C ASN A 58 -1.62 17.17 15.37
N ASN A 59 -2.24 16.05 15.72
CA ASN A 59 -3.63 15.80 15.48
C ASN A 59 -4.35 15.68 16.84
N ASN A 60 -4.98 16.77 17.27
CA ASN A 60 -5.78 16.85 18.49
C ASN A 60 -5.06 16.32 19.75
N GLY A 61 -3.80 16.70 19.94
CA GLY A 61 -2.99 16.27 21.09
C GLY A 61 -2.19 14.98 20.86
N LYS A 62 -2.48 14.23 19.81
CA LYS A 62 -1.65 13.11 19.38
C LYS A 62 -0.55 13.63 18.47
N LYS A 63 0.69 13.62 18.95
CA LYS A 63 1.87 14.14 18.24
C LYS A 63 2.66 13.00 17.64
N LEU A 64 2.94 13.07 16.33
CA LEU A 64 3.90 12.23 15.63
C LEU A 64 5.11 13.07 15.29
N SER A 65 6.30 12.69 15.76
CA SER A 65 7.56 13.38 15.50
C SER A 65 8.49 12.49 14.69
N PHE A 66 9.24 13.10 13.76
CA PHE A 66 10.13 12.42 12.82
C PHE A 66 11.57 12.89 13.00
N THR A 67 12.53 11.96 12.89
CA THR A 67 13.95 12.29 12.75
C THR A 67 14.48 11.75 11.44
N TYR A 68 15.54 12.36 10.93
CA TYR A 68 16.08 12.08 9.61
C TYR A 68 17.60 11.87 9.68
N ASP A 69 18.15 11.10 8.76
CA ASP A 69 19.58 11.04 8.52
C ASP A 69 20.06 12.24 7.67
N ALA A 70 21.36 12.29 7.39
CA ALA A 70 21.97 13.40 6.64
C ALA A 70 21.51 13.48 5.17
N VAL A 71 20.94 12.39 4.61
CA VAL A 71 20.45 12.35 3.23
C VAL A 71 18.93 12.51 3.14
N GLY A 72 18.23 12.59 4.30
CA GLY A 72 16.81 12.86 4.39
C GLY A 72 15.93 11.63 4.54
N ASN A 73 16.48 10.45 4.79
CA ASN A 73 15.69 9.26 5.12
C ASN A 73 15.13 9.37 6.54
N ILE A 74 13.88 8.96 6.76
CA ILE A 74 13.29 8.90 8.12
C ILE A 74 14.01 7.83 8.94
N VAL A 75 14.61 8.21 10.06
CA VAL A 75 15.30 7.28 10.98
C VAL A 75 14.39 6.83 12.10
N THR A 76 13.58 7.75 12.67
CA THR A 76 12.63 7.38 13.73
C THR A 76 11.28 8.06 13.55
N ILE A 77 10.25 7.37 14.04
CA ILE A 77 8.92 7.95 14.27
C ILE A 77 8.60 7.77 15.75
N SER A 78 8.26 8.87 16.42
CA SER A 78 7.83 8.87 17.82
C SER A 78 6.39 9.35 17.93
N GLU A 79 5.62 8.73 18.84
CA GLU A 79 4.27 9.14 19.19
C GLU A 79 4.27 9.69 20.62
N ASN A 80 3.88 10.96 20.80
CA ASN A 80 3.90 11.66 22.07
C ASN A 80 5.26 11.57 22.81
N GLY A 81 6.36 11.68 22.07
CA GLY A 81 7.73 11.57 22.58
C GLY A 81 8.26 10.14 22.77
N VAL A 82 7.43 9.12 22.61
CA VAL A 82 7.84 7.71 22.71
C VAL A 82 8.15 7.17 21.32
N GLN A 83 9.38 6.70 21.09
CA GLN A 83 9.78 6.09 19.82
C GLN A 83 8.93 4.84 19.54
N LYS A 84 8.29 4.80 18.38
CA LYS A 84 7.43 3.71 17.92
C LYS A 84 8.04 2.93 16.77
N VAL A 85 8.77 3.61 15.91
CA VAL A 85 9.42 2.98 14.75
C VAL A 85 10.84 3.49 14.64
N LYS A 86 11.76 2.58 14.29
CA LYS A 86 13.15 2.89 13.93
C LYS A 86 13.47 2.24 12.60
N TYR A 87 14.09 3.00 11.70
CA TYR A 87 14.55 2.56 10.39
C TYR A 87 16.07 2.60 10.34
N MET A 88 16.67 1.65 9.65
CA MET A 88 18.12 1.58 9.39
C MET A 88 18.34 1.39 7.91
N TYR A 89 19.31 2.09 7.37
CA TYR A 89 19.66 2.09 5.96
C TYR A 89 21.12 1.72 5.76
N ASN A 90 21.46 1.21 4.59
CA ASN A 90 22.84 1.06 4.16
C ASN A 90 23.35 2.35 3.47
N ALA A 91 24.58 2.32 2.98
CA ALA A 91 25.21 3.46 2.32
C ALA A 91 24.52 3.88 1.00
N LEU A 92 23.71 3.00 0.39
CA LEU A 92 22.93 3.27 -0.82
C LEU A 92 21.51 3.79 -0.50
N SER A 93 21.22 4.08 0.78
CA SER A 93 19.86 4.44 1.27
C SER A 93 18.82 3.32 1.10
N GLU A 94 19.23 2.08 0.97
CA GLU A 94 18.32 0.94 0.99
C GLU A 94 17.95 0.61 2.44
N LEU A 95 16.67 0.38 2.70
CA LEU A 95 16.15 0.04 4.01
C LEU A 95 16.58 -1.38 4.42
N THR A 96 17.47 -1.50 5.41
CA THR A 96 17.99 -2.81 5.86
C THR A 96 17.28 -3.36 7.07
N ARG A 97 16.71 -2.50 7.94
CA ARG A 97 15.94 -2.94 9.11
C ARG A 97 14.87 -1.94 9.50
N VAL A 98 13.75 -2.46 9.98
CA VAL A 98 12.67 -1.71 10.64
C VAL A 98 12.37 -2.37 11.98
N ASP A 99 12.36 -1.58 13.06
CA ASP A 99 11.85 -2.01 14.37
C ASP A 99 10.57 -1.23 14.63
N SER A 100 9.41 -1.90 14.63
CA SER A 100 8.09 -1.29 14.80
C SER A 100 7.39 -1.81 16.05
N ALA A 101 7.32 -0.97 17.08
CA ALA A 101 6.52 -1.25 18.27
C ALA A 101 5.02 -1.25 17.96
N TRP A 102 4.56 -0.51 16.94
CA TRP A 102 3.15 -0.53 16.52
C TRP A 102 2.73 -1.88 15.95
N GLU A 103 3.64 -2.54 15.18
CA GLU A 103 3.37 -3.84 14.58
C GLU A 103 3.85 -5.01 15.46
N ASN A 104 4.52 -4.70 16.57
CA ASN A 104 5.20 -5.66 17.44
C ASN A 104 6.15 -6.58 16.67
N LYS A 105 6.92 -5.99 15.72
CA LYS A 105 7.82 -6.70 14.82
C LYS A 105 9.10 -5.93 14.57
N SER A 106 10.20 -6.68 14.36
CA SER A 106 11.40 -6.22 13.67
C SER A 106 11.49 -6.93 12.33
N ILE A 107 11.91 -6.22 11.29
CA ILE A 107 12.00 -6.74 9.92
C ILE A 107 13.36 -6.39 9.35
N THR A 108 14.03 -7.34 8.70
CA THR A 108 15.27 -7.08 7.95
C THR A 108 15.09 -7.35 6.47
N TYR A 109 15.86 -6.63 5.67
CA TYR A 109 15.88 -6.73 4.22
C TYR A 109 17.31 -6.91 3.72
N THR A 110 17.50 -7.70 2.68
CA THR A 110 18.76 -7.82 1.93
C THR A 110 18.50 -7.59 0.45
N TYR A 111 19.50 -7.08 -0.25
CA TYR A 111 19.42 -6.70 -1.65
C TYR A 111 20.57 -7.28 -2.43
N ASP A 112 20.42 -7.44 -3.73
CA ASP A 112 21.51 -7.74 -4.65
C ASP A 112 22.18 -6.44 -5.15
N ALA A 113 23.19 -6.56 -6.01
CA ALA A 113 23.89 -5.41 -6.58
C ALA A 113 23.02 -4.53 -7.51
N GLY A 114 21.87 -5.03 -7.96
CA GLY A 114 20.88 -4.31 -8.76
C GLY A 114 19.80 -3.64 -7.91
N MET A 115 19.95 -3.62 -6.57
CA MET A 115 18.96 -3.13 -5.60
C MET A 115 17.66 -3.94 -5.56
N ASN A 116 17.64 -5.15 -6.09
CA ASN A 116 16.50 -6.05 -5.95
C ASN A 116 16.51 -6.69 -4.56
N MET A 117 15.37 -6.66 -3.87
CA MET A 117 15.25 -7.28 -2.55
C MET A 117 15.35 -8.81 -2.66
N THR A 118 16.38 -9.41 -2.06
CA THR A 118 16.62 -10.86 -2.10
C THR A 118 16.04 -11.60 -0.91
N SER A 119 15.90 -10.94 0.25
CA SER A 119 15.17 -11.52 1.37
C SER A 119 14.48 -10.46 2.22
N ARG A 120 13.39 -10.88 2.87
CA ARG A 120 12.70 -10.17 3.93
C ARG A 120 12.47 -11.14 5.08
N LYS A 121 12.97 -10.79 6.28
CA LYS A 121 12.80 -11.63 7.47
C LYS A 121 12.07 -10.87 8.56
N GLU A 122 11.04 -11.50 9.16
CA GLU A 122 10.32 -10.97 10.31
C GLU A 122 10.81 -11.63 11.60
N TYR A 123 10.89 -10.83 12.66
CA TYR A 123 11.31 -11.22 14.00
C TYR A 123 10.31 -10.66 15.02
N SER A 124 10.30 -11.21 16.23
CA SER A 124 9.68 -10.55 17.37
C SER A 124 10.30 -9.16 17.58
N TYR A 125 9.50 -8.20 17.97
CA TYR A 125 9.97 -6.83 18.15
C TYR A 125 11.14 -6.74 19.11
N THR A 126 12.20 -6.08 18.68
CA THR A 126 13.34 -5.69 19.50
C THR A 126 14.08 -4.50 18.87
N THR A 127 14.61 -3.61 19.69
CA THR A 127 15.54 -2.56 19.26
C THR A 127 17.02 -2.99 19.41
N GLY A 128 17.27 -4.15 19.98
CA GLY A 128 18.57 -4.74 20.21
C GLY A 128 18.92 -5.86 19.20
N THR A 129 19.58 -6.91 19.71
CA THR A 129 19.95 -8.09 18.93
C THR A 129 18.71 -8.86 18.50
N LEU A 130 18.67 -9.25 17.22
CA LEU A 130 17.61 -10.09 16.66
C LEU A 130 17.80 -11.54 17.09
N GLY A 131 16.69 -12.19 17.45
CA GLY A 131 16.65 -13.63 17.70
C GLY A 131 16.49 -14.43 16.40
N ASN A 132 15.78 -15.56 16.48
CA ASN A 132 15.43 -16.33 15.29
C ASN A 132 14.32 -15.67 14.50
N ALA A 133 14.41 -15.71 13.17
CA ALA A 133 13.35 -15.21 12.30
C ALA A 133 12.09 -16.07 12.45
N VAL A 134 10.94 -15.42 12.67
CA VAL A 134 9.62 -16.07 12.74
C VAL A 134 9.03 -16.30 11.35
N LYS A 135 9.50 -15.51 10.37
CA LYS A 135 9.12 -15.65 8.96
C LYS A 135 10.29 -15.23 8.08
N THR A 136 10.51 -15.95 6.99
CA THR A 136 11.49 -15.58 5.96
C THR A 136 10.82 -15.65 4.60
N ASP A 137 10.92 -14.57 3.86
CA ASP A 137 10.56 -14.50 2.45
C ASP A 137 11.85 -14.42 1.63
N LEU A 138 12.00 -15.29 0.63
CA LEU A 138 13.14 -15.36 -0.27
C LEU A 138 12.70 -15.03 -1.70
N LEU A 139 13.45 -14.16 -2.35
CA LEU A 139 13.18 -13.70 -3.70
C LEU A 139 14.39 -14.02 -4.58
N THR A 140 14.17 -14.65 -5.74
CA THR A 140 15.22 -14.97 -6.70
C THR A 140 14.90 -14.31 -8.03
N TYR A 141 15.88 -13.64 -8.57
CA TYR A 141 15.77 -12.90 -9.83
C TYR A 141 16.53 -13.61 -10.96
N ARG A 142 16.24 -13.25 -12.18
CA ARG A 142 16.88 -13.81 -13.37
C ARG A 142 18.38 -13.46 -13.40
N ALA A 143 19.24 -14.43 -13.68
CA ALA A 143 20.70 -14.23 -13.69
C ALA A 143 21.19 -13.50 -14.98
N SER A 144 20.45 -13.59 -16.08
CA SER A 144 20.79 -12.99 -17.38
C SER A 144 19.57 -12.40 -18.08
N GLY A 145 19.80 -11.51 -19.03
CA GLY A 145 18.73 -10.79 -19.73
C GLY A 145 18.11 -9.75 -18.80
N TRP A 146 16.80 -9.81 -18.58
CA TRP A 146 16.07 -8.91 -17.68
C TRP A 146 16.31 -9.30 -16.21
N LYS A 147 17.39 -8.82 -15.64
CA LYS A 147 17.88 -9.21 -14.31
C LYS A 147 16.96 -8.84 -13.15
N ASP A 148 16.08 -7.85 -13.33
CA ASP A 148 15.10 -7.43 -12.30
C ASP A 148 13.82 -8.28 -12.34
N GLN A 149 13.74 -9.27 -13.22
CA GLN A 149 12.60 -10.16 -13.31
C GLN A 149 12.64 -11.22 -12.19
N LEU A 150 11.68 -11.15 -11.27
CA LEU A 150 11.52 -12.12 -10.18
C LEU A 150 11.09 -13.48 -10.75
N ILE A 151 11.91 -14.52 -10.62
CA ILE A 151 11.62 -15.85 -11.15
C ILE A 151 11.20 -16.87 -10.11
N SER A 152 11.41 -16.55 -8.81
CA SER A 152 10.96 -17.40 -7.71
C SER A 152 10.67 -16.59 -6.45
N TYR A 153 9.61 -16.95 -5.73
CA TYR A 153 9.27 -16.45 -4.41
C TYR A 153 9.05 -17.62 -3.46
N ASN A 154 9.86 -17.71 -2.40
CA ASN A 154 9.84 -18.82 -1.43
C ASN A 154 9.91 -20.20 -2.10
N GLY A 155 10.75 -20.34 -3.13
CA GLY A 155 10.91 -21.58 -3.90
C GLY A 155 9.81 -21.85 -4.94
N SER A 156 8.72 -21.06 -4.95
CA SER A 156 7.67 -21.18 -5.97
C SER A 156 8.08 -20.42 -7.24
N SER A 157 8.22 -21.14 -8.35
CA SER A 157 8.59 -20.57 -9.64
C SER A 157 7.50 -19.63 -10.18
N ILE A 158 7.91 -18.59 -10.90
CA ILE A 158 7.07 -17.64 -11.61
C ILE A 158 7.37 -17.78 -13.10
N SER A 159 6.36 -18.02 -13.91
CA SER A 159 6.47 -18.08 -15.37
C SER A 159 5.95 -16.82 -16.02
N TYR A 160 6.54 -16.44 -17.15
CA TYR A 160 6.23 -15.21 -17.87
C TYR A 160 6.01 -15.49 -19.37
N ASP A 161 5.21 -14.65 -20.02
CA ASP A 161 5.17 -14.57 -21.47
C ASP A 161 6.36 -13.75 -22.04
N ALA A 162 6.42 -13.66 -23.38
CA ALA A 162 7.51 -12.97 -24.07
C ALA A 162 7.58 -11.45 -23.79
N VAL A 163 6.48 -10.85 -23.30
CA VAL A 163 6.41 -9.41 -22.98
C VAL A 163 6.48 -9.13 -21.47
N GLY A 164 6.68 -10.19 -20.65
CA GLY A 164 6.93 -10.07 -19.22
C GLY A 164 5.70 -10.16 -18.34
N ASN A 165 4.55 -10.56 -18.85
CA ASN A 165 3.39 -10.82 -18.00
C ASN A 165 3.50 -12.18 -17.31
N ILE A 166 3.10 -12.27 -16.04
CA ILE A 166 3.06 -13.52 -15.29
C ILE A 166 2.01 -14.45 -15.90
N THR A 167 2.41 -15.65 -16.33
CA THR A 167 1.50 -16.67 -16.86
C THR A 167 1.18 -17.78 -15.86
N ALA A 168 2.11 -18.05 -14.90
CA ALA A 168 1.87 -19.02 -13.83
C ALA A 168 2.59 -18.62 -12.54
N TYR A 169 1.92 -18.78 -11.41
CA TYR A 169 2.49 -18.56 -10.06
C TYR A 169 1.60 -19.18 -8.97
N GLN A 170 2.18 -19.95 -8.06
CA GLN A 170 1.48 -20.54 -6.89
C GLN A 170 0.12 -21.19 -7.25
N GLY A 171 0.12 -22.10 -8.25
CA GLY A 171 -1.08 -22.80 -8.69
C GLY A 171 -2.09 -21.95 -9.48
N ARG A 172 -1.75 -20.69 -9.74
CA ARG A 172 -2.53 -19.78 -10.59
C ARG A 172 -2.01 -19.85 -12.02
N THR A 173 -2.95 -19.87 -12.98
CA THR A 173 -2.64 -19.65 -14.40
C THR A 173 -3.33 -18.38 -14.87
N LEU A 174 -2.59 -17.50 -15.54
CA LEU A 174 -3.06 -16.20 -16.02
C LEU A 174 -2.97 -16.13 -17.53
N THR A 175 -3.98 -15.52 -18.15
CA THR A 175 -3.98 -15.20 -19.59
C THR A 175 -4.16 -13.69 -19.78
N TRP A 176 -3.56 -13.16 -20.86
CA TRP A 176 -3.49 -11.73 -21.09
C TRP A 176 -4.11 -11.35 -22.45
N TYR A 177 -4.65 -10.16 -22.54
CA TYR A 177 -5.27 -9.59 -23.72
C TYR A 177 -4.59 -8.26 -24.07
N ARG A 178 -4.39 -7.98 -25.34
CA ARG A 178 -3.69 -6.78 -25.84
C ARG A 178 -2.35 -6.52 -25.11
N GLY A 179 -1.60 -7.56 -24.80
CA GLY A 179 -0.24 -7.49 -24.26
C GLY A 179 -0.15 -7.23 -22.75
N SER A 180 -1.11 -6.57 -22.11
CA SER A 180 -1.01 -6.19 -20.69
C SER A 180 -2.30 -6.25 -19.88
N LEU A 181 -3.45 -6.52 -20.52
CA LEU A 181 -4.73 -6.60 -19.83
C LEU A 181 -4.99 -8.03 -19.36
N LEU A 182 -5.16 -8.26 -18.07
CA LEU A 182 -5.46 -9.58 -17.52
C LEU A 182 -6.81 -10.08 -18.04
N GLN A 183 -6.80 -11.10 -18.90
CA GLN A 183 -8.01 -11.68 -19.48
C GLN A 183 -8.66 -12.68 -18.55
N SER A 184 -7.87 -13.57 -17.94
CA SER A 184 -8.38 -14.51 -16.97
C SER A 184 -7.34 -14.95 -15.95
N LEU A 185 -7.84 -15.43 -14.81
CA LEU A 185 -7.05 -16.09 -13.77
C LEU A 185 -7.77 -17.40 -13.41
N THR A 186 -7.03 -18.49 -13.42
CA THR A 186 -7.53 -19.82 -12.98
C THR A 186 -6.80 -20.23 -11.70
N LEU A 187 -7.52 -20.68 -10.70
CA LEU A 187 -7.00 -21.22 -9.44
C LEU A 187 -7.91 -22.36 -8.96
N ASN A 188 -7.32 -23.51 -8.67
CA ASN A 188 -8.05 -24.69 -8.17
C ASN A 188 -9.29 -25.04 -9.03
N GLY A 189 -9.14 -25.02 -10.36
CA GLY A 189 -10.20 -25.31 -11.32
C GLY A 189 -11.26 -24.20 -11.49
N LYS A 190 -11.26 -23.16 -10.65
CA LYS A 190 -12.16 -22.02 -10.77
C LYS A 190 -11.53 -20.94 -11.62
N LYS A 191 -12.32 -20.23 -12.43
CA LYS A 191 -11.84 -19.24 -13.39
C LYS A 191 -12.51 -17.88 -13.16
N ALA A 192 -11.71 -16.85 -12.93
CA ALA A 192 -12.12 -15.47 -13.04
C ALA A 192 -11.86 -14.96 -14.46
N VAL A 193 -12.75 -14.11 -14.99
CA VAL A 193 -12.67 -13.55 -16.35
C VAL A 193 -12.91 -12.05 -16.30
N TYR A 194 -12.11 -11.30 -17.05
CA TYR A 194 -12.11 -9.82 -17.04
C TYR A 194 -12.39 -9.29 -18.44
N HIS A 195 -13.22 -8.24 -18.51
CA HIS A 195 -13.59 -7.56 -19.75
C HIS A 195 -13.25 -6.08 -19.66
N TYR A 196 -12.75 -5.55 -20.77
CA TYR A 196 -12.26 -4.18 -20.88
C TYR A 196 -12.96 -3.48 -22.04
N ASP A 197 -13.08 -2.16 -21.93
CA ASP A 197 -13.50 -1.32 -23.06
C ASP A 197 -12.34 -1.08 -24.07
N SER A 198 -12.61 -0.24 -25.06
CA SER A 198 -11.61 0.10 -26.08
C SER A 198 -10.42 0.87 -25.53
N GLU A 199 -10.58 1.59 -24.43
CA GLU A 199 -9.57 2.40 -23.76
C GLU A 199 -8.75 1.60 -22.74
N GLY A 200 -9.13 0.33 -22.47
CA GLY A 200 -8.43 -0.56 -21.54
C GLY A 200 -8.93 -0.46 -20.10
N TYR A 201 -10.04 0.24 -19.85
CA TYR A 201 -10.66 0.22 -18.53
C TYR A 201 -11.46 -1.05 -18.31
N ARG A 202 -11.27 -1.73 -17.17
CA ARG A 202 -12.03 -2.92 -16.83
C ARG A 202 -13.48 -2.56 -16.53
N VAL A 203 -14.39 -2.98 -17.39
CA VAL A 203 -15.82 -2.66 -17.29
C VAL A 203 -16.63 -3.75 -16.61
N GLN A 204 -16.20 -5.03 -16.70
CA GLN A 204 -16.88 -6.16 -16.10
C GLN A 204 -15.91 -7.28 -15.76
N TRP A 205 -16.21 -8.05 -14.73
CA TRP A 205 -15.52 -9.31 -14.47
C TRP A 205 -16.42 -10.28 -13.74
N LYS A 206 -16.06 -11.57 -13.86
CA LYS A 206 -16.60 -12.66 -13.07
C LYS A 206 -15.50 -13.16 -12.15
N ASP A 207 -15.74 -13.25 -10.86
CA ASP A 207 -14.74 -13.71 -9.89
C ASP A 207 -14.62 -15.26 -9.87
N LEU A 208 -13.71 -15.79 -9.03
CA LEU A 208 -13.50 -17.23 -8.87
C LEU A 208 -14.72 -17.99 -8.32
N ASN A 209 -15.68 -17.30 -7.72
CA ASN A 209 -16.93 -17.86 -7.23
C ASN A 209 -18.05 -17.78 -8.28
N GLY A 210 -17.76 -17.21 -9.46
CA GLY A 210 -18.71 -17.03 -10.54
C GLY A 210 -19.63 -15.82 -10.38
N ILE A 211 -19.39 -14.96 -9.38
CA ILE A 211 -20.17 -13.74 -9.15
C ILE A 211 -19.74 -12.68 -10.16
N SER A 212 -20.72 -12.05 -10.82
CA SER A 212 -20.49 -11.00 -11.79
C SER A 212 -20.37 -9.63 -11.10
N HIS A 213 -19.43 -8.84 -11.57
CA HIS A 213 -19.14 -7.50 -11.09
C HIS A 213 -19.05 -6.54 -12.27
N LYS A 214 -19.33 -5.25 -12.03
CA LYS A 214 -19.32 -4.22 -13.07
C LYS A 214 -18.75 -2.90 -12.55
N ASN A 215 -17.92 -2.26 -13.36
CA ASN A 215 -17.43 -0.91 -13.12
C ASN A 215 -18.17 0.10 -13.99
N TYR A 216 -18.38 1.30 -13.45
CA TYR A 216 -18.98 2.43 -14.14
C TYR A 216 -17.95 3.57 -14.20
N TRP A 217 -17.56 3.91 -15.41
CA TRP A 217 -16.53 4.92 -15.68
C TRP A 217 -17.15 6.18 -16.24
N CYS A 218 -16.53 7.34 -15.96
CA CYS A 218 -16.77 8.61 -16.63
C CYS A 218 -15.42 9.18 -17.05
N GLY A 219 -15.08 9.05 -18.32
CA GLY A 219 -13.71 9.22 -18.80
C GLY A 219 -12.77 8.27 -18.05
N ASN A 220 -11.72 8.80 -17.45
CA ASN A 220 -10.73 8.01 -16.68
C ASN A 220 -11.09 7.86 -15.18
N LYS A 221 -12.29 8.26 -14.75
CA LYS A 221 -12.72 8.18 -13.36
C LYS A 221 -13.68 7.03 -13.13
N LEU A 222 -13.39 6.21 -12.13
CA LEU A 222 -14.29 5.16 -11.67
C LEU A 222 -15.38 5.78 -10.79
N MET A 223 -16.60 5.90 -11.33
CA MET A 223 -17.74 6.50 -10.61
C MET A 223 -18.47 5.52 -9.71
N GLY A 224 -18.33 4.22 -9.96
CA GLY A 224 -18.91 3.19 -9.12
C GLY A 224 -18.50 1.80 -9.51
N THR A 225 -18.74 0.87 -8.59
CA THR A 225 -18.52 -0.56 -8.79
C THR A 225 -19.69 -1.36 -8.22
N LYS A 226 -20.22 -2.29 -9.00
CA LYS A 226 -21.23 -3.25 -8.54
C LYS A 226 -20.55 -4.59 -8.25
N TYR A 227 -20.58 -5.05 -6.99
CA TYR A 227 -20.12 -6.35 -6.52
C TYR A 227 -21.33 -7.26 -6.29
N GLY A 228 -21.61 -8.17 -7.22
CA GLY A 228 -22.91 -8.88 -7.20
C GLY A 228 -24.04 -7.85 -7.27
N ASP A 229 -24.87 -7.77 -6.21
CA ASP A 229 -25.98 -6.81 -6.13
C ASP A 229 -25.65 -5.52 -5.34
N VAL A 230 -24.48 -5.44 -4.73
CA VAL A 230 -24.07 -4.28 -3.94
C VAL A 230 -23.42 -3.22 -4.83
N LEU A 231 -24.03 -2.04 -4.92
CA LEU A 231 -23.45 -0.88 -5.60
C LEU A 231 -22.66 -0.04 -4.61
N VAL A 232 -21.41 0.25 -4.97
CA VAL A 232 -20.55 1.25 -4.33
C VAL A 232 -20.36 2.39 -5.32
N GLN A 233 -20.64 3.63 -4.89
CA GLN A 233 -20.47 4.84 -5.69
C GLN A 233 -19.32 5.66 -5.13
N PHE A 234 -18.53 6.30 -6.00
CA PHE A 234 -17.39 7.14 -5.61
C PHE A 234 -17.72 8.60 -5.92
N VAL A 235 -17.41 9.48 -4.98
CA VAL A 235 -17.55 10.93 -5.12
C VAL A 235 -16.16 11.54 -5.07
N TYR A 236 -15.89 12.47 -5.97
CA TYR A 236 -14.61 13.16 -6.11
C TYR A 236 -14.73 14.63 -5.74
N GLY A 237 -13.69 15.17 -5.13
CA GLY A 237 -13.55 16.59 -4.87
C GLY A 237 -13.31 17.42 -6.14
N ALA A 238 -13.32 18.73 -6.02
CA ALA A 238 -13.05 19.65 -7.12
C ALA A 238 -11.61 19.50 -7.66
N ASP A 239 -10.69 19.09 -6.82
CA ASP A 239 -9.28 18.74 -7.13
C ASP A 239 -9.11 17.37 -7.80
N LYS A 240 -10.22 16.67 -8.06
CA LYS A 240 -10.30 15.33 -8.63
C LYS A 240 -9.81 14.19 -7.70
N SER A 241 -9.48 14.46 -6.43
CA SER A 241 -9.18 13.44 -5.44
C SER A 241 -10.46 12.70 -4.99
N PRO A 242 -10.40 11.41 -4.61
CA PRO A 242 -11.51 10.72 -3.99
C PRO A 242 -11.92 11.42 -2.69
N LEU A 243 -13.18 11.80 -2.55
CA LEU A 243 -13.71 12.46 -1.36
C LEU A 243 -14.47 11.50 -0.46
N MET A 244 -15.34 10.70 -1.07
CA MET A 244 -16.29 9.86 -0.36
C MET A 244 -16.66 8.64 -1.20
N LEU A 245 -16.99 7.53 -0.55
CA LEU A 245 -17.74 6.44 -1.18
C LEU A 245 -19.07 6.22 -0.48
N LYS A 246 -20.09 5.84 -1.26
CA LYS A 246 -21.41 5.50 -0.76
C LYS A 246 -21.71 4.02 -1.05
N LYS A 247 -22.13 3.26 -0.02
CA LYS A 247 -22.55 1.86 -0.12
C LYS A 247 -23.91 1.70 0.55
N GLY A 248 -24.96 1.58 -0.26
CA GLY A 248 -26.33 1.67 0.25
C GLY A 248 -26.57 3.03 0.89
N GLU A 249 -27.10 3.05 2.11
CA GLU A 249 -27.33 4.27 2.90
C GLU A 249 -26.09 4.75 3.69
N LYS A 250 -24.97 3.98 3.66
CA LYS A 250 -23.75 4.32 4.39
C LYS A 250 -22.81 5.14 3.54
N GLU A 251 -22.24 6.17 4.15
CA GLU A 251 -21.24 7.06 3.55
C GLU A 251 -19.90 6.90 4.29
N TYR A 252 -18.79 6.86 3.54
CA TYR A 252 -17.44 6.71 4.04
C TYR A 252 -16.58 7.78 3.40
N TYR A 253 -15.81 8.52 4.21
CA TYR A 253 -14.98 9.62 3.76
C TYR A 253 -13.52 9.19 3.72
N TYR A 254 -12.81 9.58 2.65
CA TYR A 254 -11.38 9.39 2.55
C TYR A 254 -10.65 10.38 3.45
N LEU A 255 -9.71 9.87 4.24
CA LEU A 255 -8.81 10.68 5.04
C LEU A 255 -7.42 10.60 4.44
N TYR A 256 -6.83 11.75 4.18
CA TYR A 256 -5.51 11.87 3.57
C TYR A 256 -4.44 12.20 4.60
N ASN A 257 -3.27 11.59 4.46
CA ASN A 257 -2.09 11.96 5.23
C ASN A 257 -1.41 13.20 4.61
N SER A 258 -0.28 13.62 5.20
CA SER A 258 0.49 14.77 4.71
C SER A 258 1.15 14.55 3.33
N GLN A 259 1.17 13.32 2.84
CA GLN A 259 1.70 12.92 1.54
C GLN A 259 0.58 12.71 0.51
N ASN A 260 -0.65 13.04 0.89
CA ASN A 260 -1.85 12.85 0.07
C ASN A 260 -2.20 11.37 -0.22
N ASP A 261 -1.70 10.44 0.62
CA ASP A 261 -2.11 9.04 0.59
C ASP A 261 -3.38 8.83 1.42
N VAL A 262 -4.22 7.90 0.99
CA VAL A 262 -5.48 7.53 1.66
C VAL A 262 -5.24 6.46 2.71
#